data_6f3fd887f56d8273b7d6a4c01465976a
#
_entry.id   6f3fd887f56d8273b7d6a4c01465976a
#
_cell.length_a   1.000
_cell.length_b   1.000
_cell.length_c   1.000
_cell.angle_alpha   90.00
_cell.angle_beta   90.00
_cell.angle_gamma   90.00
#
_symmetry.space_group_name_H-M   'P 1'
#
loop_
_entity.id
_entity.type
_entity.pdbx_description
1 polymer ?
#
loop_
_entity_poly.entity_id
_entity_poly.type
_entity_poly.pdbx_seq_one_letter_code
_entity_poly.pdbx_strand_id
1 'polypeptide(L)'
;MTKVYDILSHDFVYHDLSKMLIFPGNHDTARIGDCVRKDPRALKIAMTMMATMRGIPQIFAGDELMFVSTKPDNIGDHPGLRVDFPGGWEGDKIDLFTDEGRQAQTHNTDGLKVAKGQAADLFNHVSRLFQWRKTADVIHNGKTMHFMTRDNTYAYFRYNDEA
;
A
#
# COMPACT_ATOMS: atom_id res chain seq x y z
N MET A 1 7.11 1.38 -14.31
CA MET A 1 7.88 0.26 -13.72
C MET A 1 9.39 0.45 -13.80
N THR A 2 9.93 1.02 -14.87
CA THR A 2 11.39 1.25 -15.03
C THR A 2 12.03 1.97 -13.85
N LYS A 3 11.42 3.05 -13.34
CA LYS A 3 11.93 3.76 -12.15
C LYS A 3 12.06 2.88 -10.90
N VAL A 4 11.16 1.91 -10.71
CA VAL A 4 11.23 0.97 -9.59
C VAL A 4 12.43 0.03 -9.78
N TYR A 5 12.60 -0.49 -10.99
CA TYR A 5 13.76 -1.31 -11.32
C TYR A 5 15.07 -0.55 -11.08
N ASP A 6 15.16 0.69 -11.59
CA ASP A 6 16.36 1.52 -11.44
C ASP A 6 16.72 1.76 -9.97
N ILE A 7 15.73 2.06 -9.12
CA ILE A 7 15.96 2.25 -7.68
C ILE A 7 16.48 0.96 -7.04
N LEU A 8 15.84 -0.17 -7.32
CA LEU A 8 16.20 -1.46 -6.72
C LEU A 8 17.53 -1.99 -7.24
N SER A 9 17.95 -1.60 -8.46
CA SER A 9 19.26 -1.97 -8.99
C SER A 9 20.43 -1.37 -8.20
N HIS A 10 20.16 -0.33 -7.38
CA HIS A 10 21.14 0.30 -6.49
C HIS A 10 21.14 -0.29 -5.07
N ASP A 11 20.47 -1.40 -4.84
CA ASP A 11 20.41 -2.03 -3.51
C ASP A 11 21.78 -2.34 -2.91
N PHE A 12 22.81 -2.53 -3.75
CA PHE A 12 24.18 -2.78 -3.31
C PHE A 12 24.84 -1.62 -2.55
N VAL A 13 24.28 -0.42 -2.60
CA VAL A 13 24.82 0.74 -1.84
C VAL A 13 24.38 0.72 -0.38
N TYR A 14 23.42 -0.11 0.00
CA TYR A 14 22.87 -0.17 1.34
C TYR A 14 23.45 -1.36 2.12
N HIS A 15 23.83 -1.10 3.37
CA HIS A 15 24.45 -2.11 4.22
C HIS A 15 23.48 -3.26 4.57
N ASP A 16 22.23 -2.95 4.86
CA ASP A 16 21.22 -3.91 5.28
C ASP A 16 19.84 -3.54 4.73
N LEU A 17 19.46 -4.20 3.67
CA LEU A 17 18.19 -3.97 3.00
C LEU A 17 16.97 -4.41 3.82
N SER A 18 17.16 -5.35 4.76
CA SER A 18 16.06 -5.85 5.60
C SER A 18 15.55 -4.78 6.57
N LYS A 19 16.40 -3.80 6.90
CA LYS A 19 16.09 -2.70 7.80
C LYS A 19 15.61 -1.42 7.11
N MET A 20 15.56 -1.41 5.79
CA MET A 20 15.06 -0.27 5.05
C MET A 20 13.55 -0.17 5.14
N LEU A 21 13.05 1.01 5.49
CA LEU A 21 11.63 1.31 5.43
C LEU A 21 11.20 1.47 3.98
N ILE A 22 10.13 0.79 3.59
CA ILE A 22 9.53 0.90 2.27
C ILE A 22 8.06 1.29 2.40
N PHE A 23 7.61 2.26 1.61
CA PHE A 23 6.24 2.75 1.65
C PHE A 23 5.80 3.30 0.29
N PRO A 24 4.53 3.17 -0.07
CA PRO A 24 4.00 3.70 -1.32
C PRO A 24 3.64 5.18 -1.23
N GLY A 25 3.53 5.69 -0.02
CA GLY A 25 3.20 7.07 0.33
C GLY A 25 3.25 7.28 1.83
N ASN A 26 3.22 8.53 2.27
CA ASN A 26 3.20 8.92 3.67
C ASN A 26 2.46 10.25 3.86
N HIS A 27 2.51 10.82 5.05
CA HIS A 27 1.83 12.06 5.40
C HIS A 27 2.38 13.33 4.72
N ASP A 28 3.49 13.22 3.98
CA ASP A 28 4.14 14.32 3.25
C ASP A 28 4.14 14.11 1.73
N THR A 29 3.61 12.99 1.26
CA THR A 29 3.51 12.65 -0.16
C THR A 29 2.07 12.38 -0.56
N ALA A 30 1.77 12.41 -1.86
CA ALA A 30 0.46 11.98 -2.33
C ALA A 30 0.12 10.57 -1.85
N ARG A 31 -1.14 10.33 -1.46
CA ARG A 31 -1.61 8.99 -1.12
C ARG A 31 -1.54 8.08 -2.33
N ILE A 32 -1.27 6.82 -2.11
CA ILE A 32 -1.21 5.83 -3.20
C ILE A 32 -2.53 5.75 -3.96
N GLY A 33 -3.66 5.95 -3.27
CA GLY A 33 -4.98 6.00 -3.89
C GLY A 33 -5.12 7.07 -4.97
N ASP A 34 -4.50 8.25 -4.76
CA ASP A 34 -4.46 9.32 -5.76
C ASP A 34 -3.57 8.94 -6.94
N CYS A 35 -2.37 8.41 -6.65
CA CYS A 35 -1.39 8.03 -7.67
C CYS A 35 -1.92 6.97 -8.65
N VAL A 36 -2.73 6.04 -8.17
CA VAL A 36 -3.34 4.98 -9.00
C VAL A 36 -4.74 5.35 -9.50
N ARG A 37 -5.12 6.61 -9.40
CA ARG A 37 -6.43 7.12 -9.86
C ARG A 37 -7.61 6.32 -9.30
N LYS A 38 -7.47 5.86 -8.06
CA LYS A 38 -8.50 5.13 -7.32
C LYS A 38 -8.92 3.79 -7.95
N ASP A 39 -8.08 3.22 -8.81
CA ASP A 39 -8.31 1.87 -9.35
C ASP A 39 -8.00 0.84 -8.25
N PRO A 40 -8.99 0.09 -7.74
CA PRO A 40 -8.77 -0.90 -6.68
C PRO A 40 -7.85 -2.03 -7.10
N ARG A 41 -7.76 -2.34 -8.40
CA ARG A 41 -6.84 -3.37 -8.92
C ARG A 41 -5.40 -2.88 -8.84
N ALA A 42 -5.15 -1.62 -9.20
CA ALA A 42 -3.84 -1.01 -9.10
C ALA A 42 -3.39 -0.87 -7.64
N LEU A 43 -4.33 -0.54 -6.71
CA LEU A 43 -4.06 -0.56 -5.28
C LEU A 43 -3.66 -1.95 -4.78
N LYS A 44 -4.38 -3.00 -5.18
CA LYS A 44 -4.01 -4.38 -4.83
C LYS A 44 -2.62 -4.75 -5.32
N ILE A 45 -2.25 -4.37 -6.55
CA ILE A 45 -0.91 -4.59 -7.09
C ILE A 45 0.14 -3.86 -6.25
N ALA A 46 -0.08 -2.58 -5.92
CA ALA A 46 0.84 -1.80 -5.10
C ALA A 46 1.03 -2.43 -3.70
N MET A 47 -0.05 -2.83 -3.04
CA MET A 47 0.00 -3.49 -1.73
C MET A 47 0.67 -4.87 -1.80
N THR A 48 0.44 -5.63 -2.88
CA THR A 48 1.13 -6.90 -3.11
C THR A 48 2.63 -6.69 -3.25
N MET A 49 3.04 -5.69 -4.03
CA MET A 49 4.45 -5.34 -4.17
C MET A 49 5.06 -4.96 -2.82
N MET A 50 4.37 -4.14 -2.01
CA MET A 50 4.80 -3.79 -0.66
C MET A 50 4.98 -5.02 0.25
N ALA A 51 4.03 -5.95 0.19
CA ALA A 51 4.06 -7.15 1.03
C ALA A 51 5.15 -8.15 0.62
N THR A 52 5.60 -8.13 -0.63
CA THR A 52 6.55 -9.12 -1.19
C THR A 52 7.97 -8.58 -1.35
N MET A 53 8.15 -7.27 -1.25
CA MET A 53 9.47 -6.65 -1.31
C MET A 53 10.27 -6.84 -0.02
N ARG A 54 11.59 -6.71 -0.17
CA ARG A 54 12.54 -6.61 0.96
C ARG A 54 12.29 -5.37 1.80
N GLY A 55 12.76 -5.36 3.05
CA GLY A 55 12.63 -4.24 3.97
C GLY A 55 11.36 -4.28 4.81
N ILE A 56 11.13 -3.21 5.54
CA ILE A 56 10.02 -3.05 6.49
C ILE A 56 8.90 -2.27 5.80
N PRO A 57 7.77 -2.90 5.45
CA PRO A 57 6.66 -2.20 4.81
C PRO A 57 5.93 -1.30 5.80
N GLN A 58 5.69 -0.06 5.40
CA GLN A 58 4.85 0.89 6.11
C GLN A 58 3.65 1.26 5.24
N ILE A 59 2.45 1.15 5.80
CA ILE A 59 1.21 1.60 5.18
C ILE A 59 0.75 2.87 5.89
N PHE A 60 0.48 3.92 5.13
CA PHE A 60 -0.14 5.11 5.69
C PHE A 60 -1.61 4.83 5.96
N ALA A 61 -2.05 5.04 7.20
CA ALA A 61 -3.38 4.67 7.66
C ALA A 61 -4.49 5.16 6.72
N GLY A 62 -5.35 4.23 6.31
CA GLY A 62 -6.43 4.45 5.36
C GLY A 62 -6.10 4.07 3.91
N ASP A 63 -4.82 3.90 3.54
CA ASP A 63 -4.48 3.45 2.18
C ASP A 63 -5.02 2.03 1.92
N GLU A 64 -5.07 1.18 2.95
CA GLU A 64 -5.69 -0.15 2.93
C GLU A 64 -7.22 -0.12 2.77
N LEU A 65 -7.82 1.07 2.87
CA LEU A 65 -9.25 1.34 2.77
C LEU A 65 -9.59 2.27 1.60
N MET A 66 -8.68 2.42 0.66
CA MET A 66 -8.82 3.27 -0.53
C MET A 66 -8.89 4.78 -0.21
N PHE A 67 -8.29 5.24 0.87
CA PHE A 67 -8.25 6.66 1.16
C PHE A 67 -7.50 7.43 0.08
N VAL A 68 -7.95 8.66 -0.15
CA VAL A 68 -7.34 9.64 -1.05
C VAL A 68 -7.23 10.99 -0.35
N SER A 69 -6.45 11.88 -0.91
CA SER A 69 -6.34 13.25 -0.43
C SER A 69 -7.65 14.02 -0.67
N THR A 70 -7.96 14.96 0.21
CA THR A 70 -9.07 15.91 -0.02
C THR A 70 -8.74 16.92 -1.12
N LYS A 71 -7.46 17.16 -1.38
CA LYS A 71 -6.97 18.06 -2.43
C LYS A 71 -5.81 17.40 -3.20
N PRO A 72 -6.10 16.42 -4.07
CA PRO A 72 -5.08 15.60 -4.72
C PRO A 72 -4.15 16.40 -5.65
N ASP A 73 -4.61 17.55 -6.15
CA ASP A 73 -3.82 18.41 -7.03
C ASP A 73 -2.87 19.35 -6.28
N ASN A 74 -2.94 19.39 -4.96
CA ASN A 74 -2.10 20.23 -4.12
C ASN A 74 -1.29 19.39 -3.12
N ILE A 75 -0.17 18.85 -3.55
CA ILE A 75 0.75 18.05 -2.71
C ILE A 75 1.27 18.86 -1.51
N GLY A 76 1.31 20.18 -1.61
CA GLY A 76 1.70 21.07 -0.50
C GLY A 76 0.62 21.25 0.57
N ASP A 77 -0.60 20.76 0.35
CA ASP A 77 -1.68 20.82 1.34
C ASP A 77 -1.64 19.59 2.27
N HIS A 78 -0.67 19.59 3.17
CA HIS A 78 -0.50 18.51 4.15
C HIS A 78 -1.76 18.16 4.95
N PRO A 79 -2.64 19.11 5.36
CA PRO A 79 -3.91 18.75 5.98
C PRO A 79 -4.81 17.88 5.08
N GLY A 80 -4.82 18.14 3.77
CA GLY A 80 -5.58 17.34 2.81
C GLY A 80 -5.11 15.90 2.64
N LEU A 81 -3.85 15.62 3.00
CA LEU A 81 -3.29 14.26 2.98
C LEU A 81 -3.61 13.49 4.27
N ARG A 82 -3.76 14.20 5.39
CA ARG A 82 -3.90 13.68 6.76
C ARG A 82 -5.36 13.66 7.18
N VAL A 83 -6.16 12.97 6.40
CA VAL A 83 -7.60 12.85 6.64
C VAL A 83 -7.91 11.99 7.87
N ASP A 84 -8.99 12.32 8.56
CA ASP A 84 -9.44 11.58 9.72
C ASP A 84 -9.80 10.13 9.36
N PHE A 85 -9.53 9.23 10.29
CA PHE A 85 -9.92 7.83 10.17
C PHE A 85 -11.24 7.64 10.92
N PRO A 86 -12.37 7.41 10.21
CA PRO A 86 -13.67 7.26 10.85
C PRO A 86 -13.75 5.97 11.67
N GLY A 87 -14.21 6.09 12.90
CA GLY A 87 -14.45 4.96 13.79
C GLY A 87 -13.79 5.08 15.15
N GLY A 88 -14.40 4.44 16.14
CA GLY A 88 -13.92 4.43 17.50
C GLY A 88 -14.33 5.64 18.36
N TRP A 89 -15.01 6.63 17.78
CA TRP A 89 -15.48 7.83 18.51
C TRP A 89 -17.01 7.90 18.55
N GLU A 90 -17.53 8.41 19.67
CA GLU A 90 -18.96 8.68 19.79
C GLU A 90 -19.42 9.70 18.73
N GLY A 91 -20.45 9.34 17.97
CA GLY A 91 -20.99 10.17 16.88
C GLY A 91 -20.46 9.86 15.48
N ASP A 92 -19.48 8.99 15.33
CA ASP A 92 -19.04 8.52 14.03
C ASP A 92 -20.18 7.78 13.30
N LYS A 93 -20.41 8.18 12.06
CA LYS A 93 -21.46 7.55 11.23
C LYS A 93 -21.04 6.19 10.64
N ILE A 94 -19.75 5.97 10.57
CA ILE A 94 -19.13 4.75 10.05
C ILE A 94 -17.97 4.39 10.98
N ASP A 95 -17.88 3.13 11.32
CA ASP A 95 -16.75 2.60 12.09
C ASP A 95 -15.91 1.66 11.22
N LEU A 96 -14.80 2.17 10.70
CA LEU A 96 -13.90 1.42 9.82
C LEU A 96 -13.04 0.36 10.55
N PHE A 97 -13.09 0.33 11.90
CA PHE A 97 -12.50 -0.77 12.66
C PHE A 97 -13.33 -2.04 12.58
N THR A 98 -14.63 -1.93 12.23
CA THR A 98 -15.53 -3.07 12.06
C THR A 98 -15.65 -3.53 10.61
N ASP A 99 -16.01 -4.80 10.40
CA ASP A 99 -16.31 -5.34 9.07
C ASP A 99 -17.53 -4.66 8.44
N GLU A 100 -18.56 -4.41 9.24
CA GLU A 100 -19.78 -3.74 8.82
C GLU A 100 -19.49 -2.34 8.32
N GLY A 101 -18.67 -1.58 9.04
CA GLY A 101 -18.25 -0.24 8.63
C GLY A 101 -17.46 -0.25 7.33
N ARG A 102 -16.50 -1.15 7.18
CA ARG A 102 -15.73 -1.31 5.94
C ARG A 102 -16.60 -1.73 4.76
N GLN A 103 -17.58 -2.60 4.98
CA GLN A 103 -18.53 -3.00 3.95
C GLN A 103 -19.49 -1.86 3.56
N ALA A 104 -19.86 -1.02 4.52
CA ALA A 104 -20.78 0.09 4.31
C ALA A 104 -20.12 1.32 3.67
N GLN A 105 -18.79 1.43 3.73
CA GLN A 105 -18.07 2.58 3.20
C GLN A 105 -18.33 2.75 1.70
N THR A 106 -18.90 3.89 1.33
CA THR A 106 -19.19 4.26 -0.07
C THR A 106 -18.55 5.57 -0.48
N HIS A 107 -17.96 6.28 0.46
CA HIS A 107 -17.29 7.55 0.22
C HIS A 107 -15.88 7.50 0.80
N ASN A 108 -14.99 8.10 0.10
CA ASN A 108 -13.69 8.50 0.57
C ASN A 108 -13.77 9.93 1.11
N THR A 109 -12.74 10.41 1.75
CA THR A 109 -12.68 11.69 2.49
C THR A 109 -13.00 12.94 1.68
N ASP A 110 -13.16 12.85 0.37
CA ASP A 110 -13.47 14.00 -0.51
C ASP A 110 -14.64 13.73 -1.45
N GLY A 111 -15.66 13.04 -0.99
CA GLY A 111 -16.83 12.75 -1.82
C GLY A 111 -16.56 11.76 -2.95
N LEU A 112 -15.38 11.18 -3.01
CA LEU A 112 -15.06 10.13 -3.95
C LEU A 112 -15.81 8.86 -3.57
N LYS A 113 -16.63 8.42 -4.50
CA LYS A 113 -17.41 7.22 -4.30
C LYS A 113 -16.52 5.99 -4.40
N VAL A 114 -16.39 5.30 -3.29
CA VAL A 114 -15.96 3.92 -3.23
C VAL A 114 -17.22 3.08 -3.35
N ALA A 115 -17.26 2.11 -4.26
CA ALA A 115 -18.41 1.24 -4.36
C ALA A 115 -18.51 0.37 -3.09
N LYS A 116 -19.74 0.06 -2.67
CA LYS A 116 -20.01 -0.76 -1.49
C LYS A 116 -19.18 -2.04 -1.52
N GLY A 117 -18.50 -2.33 -0.42
CA GLY A 117 -17.65 -3.50 -0.28
C GLY A 117 -16.24 -3.39 -0.87
N GLN A 118 -15.91 -2.37 -1.66
CA GLN A 118 -14.56 -2.24 -2.24
C GLN A 118 -13.48 -1.99 -1.18
N ALA A 119 -13.77 -1.17 -0.17
CA ALA A 119 -12.83 -0.91 0.92
C ALA A 119 -12.57 -2.20 1.73
N ALA A 120 -13.63 -2.96 2.04
CA ALA A 120 -13.50 -4.24 2.73
C ALA A 120 -12.73 -5.27 1.89
N ASP A 121 -12.95 -5.31 0.59
CA ASP A 121 -12.24 -6.21 -0.33
C ASP A 121 -10.74 -5.89 -0.39
N LEU A 122 -10.37 -4.61 -0.46
CA LEU A 122 -8.97 -4.19 -0.40
C LEU A 122 -8.35 -4.51 0.96
N PHE A 123 -9.04 -4.16 2.06
CA PHE A 123 -8.59 -4.44 3.42
C PHE A 123 -8.32 -5.93 3.63
N ASN A 124 -9.25 -6.78 3.20
CA ASN A 124 -9.11 -8.23 3.32
C ASN A 124 -7.95 -8.77 2.47
N HIS A 125 -7.71 -8.19 1.29
CA HIS A 125 -6.56 -8.53 0.46
C HIS A 125 -5.25 -8.18 1.18
N VAL A 126 -5.13 -6.96 1.70
CA VAL A 126 -3.95 -6.47 2.43
C VAL A 126 -3.73 -7.31 3.69
N SER A 127 -4.78 -7.56 4.47
CA SER A 127 -4.70 -8.38 5.69
C SER A 127 -4.13 -9.77 5.40
N ARG A 128 -4.65 -10.47 4.38
CA ARG A 128 -4.15 -11.80 3.99
C ARG A 128 -2.69 -11.76 3.56
N LEU A 129 -2.29 -10.78 2.78
CA LEU A 129 -0.89 -10.61 2.35
C LEU A 129 0.06 -10.42 3.53
N PHE A 130 -0.31 -9.57 4.47
CA PHE A 130 0.54 -9.29 5.62
C PHE A 130 0.54 -10.42 6.66
N GLN A 131 -0.55 -11.17 6.79
CA GLN A 131 -0.55 -12.40 7.59
C GLN A 131 0.38 -13.45 6.98
N TRP A 132 0.30 -13.66 5.66
CA TRP A 132 1.22 -14.54 4.95
C TRP A 132 2.69 -14.07 5.12
N ARG A 133 2.95 -12.77 4.94
CA ARG A 133 4.29 -12.21 5.08
C ARG A 133 4.91 -12.54 6.43
N LYS A 134 4.15 -12.55 7.53
CA LYS A 134 4.69 -12.86 8.87
C LYS A 134 5.41 -14.20 8.96
N THR A 135 5.01 -15.17 8.17
CA THR A 135 5.56 -16.52 8.16
C THR A 135 6.43 -16.84 6.95
N ALA A 136 6.51 -15.92 6.00
CA ALA A 136 7.26 -16.10 4.76
C ALA A 136 8.75 -15.75 4.98
N ASP A 137 9.55 -16.73 5.42
CA ASP A 137 10.99 -16.55 5.68
C ASP A 137 11.72 -15.95 4.48
N VAL A 138 11.41 -16.42 3.29
CA VAL A 138 12.01 -15.93 2.04
C VAL A 138 11.83 -14.40 1.84
N ILE A 139 10.78 -13.81 2.40
CA ILE A 139 10.56 -12.37 2.34
C ILE A 139 11.43 -11.63 3.35
N HIS A 140 11.65 -12.21 4.52
CA HIS A 140 12.44 -11.59 5.59
C HIS A 140 13.93 -11.75 5.34
N ASN A 141 14.37 -12.94 5.06
CA ASN A 141 15.78 -13.33 5.01
C ASN A 141 16.29 -13.66 3.61
N GLY A 142 15.40 -13.77 2.62
CA GLY A 142 15.77 -14.12 1.26
C GLY A 142 16.42 -13.00 0.46
N LYS A 143 17.07 -13.39 -0.60
CA LYS A 143 17.68 -12.51 -1.61
C LYS A 143 16.61 -12.07 -2.62
N THR A 144 16.89 -10.99 -3.33
CA THR A 144 16.04 -10.52 -4.44
C THR A 144 16.78 -10.73 -5.77
N MET A 145 16.12 -11.40 -6.70
CA MET A 145 16.51 -11.41 -8.10
C MET A 145 15.43 -10.68 -8.90
N HIS A 146 15.80 -9.69 -9.68
CA HIS A 146 14.85 -8.92 -10.45
C HIS A 146 15.32 -8.74 -11.89
N PHE A 147 14.35 -8.52 -12.79
CA PHE A 147 14.58 -8.46 -14.21
C PHE A 147 14.27 -7.07 -14.74
N MET A 148 14.98 -6.66 -15.78
CA MET A 148 14.69 -5.41 -16.47
C MET A 148 13.22 -5.38 -16.91
N THR A 149 12.57 -4.25 -16.68
CA THR A 149 11.18 -4.07 -17.06
C THR A 149 10.98 -4.14 -18.58
N ARG A 150 9.93 -4.84 -18.99
CA ARG A 150 9.53 -4.94 -20.39
C ARG A 150 8.01 -4.82 -20.50
N ASP A 151 7.53 -4.03 -21.46
CA ASP A 151 6.10 -3.87 -21.77
C ASP A 151 5.22 -3.58 -20.53
N ASN A 152 5.68 -2.65 -19.69
CA ASN A 152 5.06 -2.32 -18.39
C ASN A 152 4.99 -3.47 -17.36
N THR A 153 5.69 -4.57 -17.63
CA THR A 153 5.81 -5.68 -16.71
C THR A 153 7.12 -5.58 -15.93
N TYR A 154 7.06 -5.84 -14.64
CA TYR A 154 8.21 -6.00 -13.76
C TYR A 154 8.13 -7.35 -13.07
N ALA A 155 9.17 -8.16 -13.24
CA ALA A 155 9.29 -9.47 -12.63
C ALA A 155 10.45 -9.48 -11.63
N TYR A 156 10.24 -10.13 -10.50
CA TYR A 156 11.26 -10.40 -9.50
C TYR A 156 10.95 -11.66 -8.73
N PHE A 157 12.00 -12.28 -8.17
CA PHE A 157 11.90 -13.39 -7.24
C PHE A 157 12.46 -12.99 -5.88
N ARG A 158 11.82 -13.52 -4.85
CA ARG A 158 12.41 -13.62 -3.52
C ARG A 158 12.81 -15.09 -3.36
N TYR A 159 14.04 -15.36 -2.99
CA TYR A 159 14.55 -16.71 -2.88
C TYR A 159 15.56 -16.82 -1.73
N ASN A 160 15.69 -18.00 -1.16
CA ASN A 160 16.72 -18.43 -0.23
C ASN A 160 17.29 -19.78 -0.68
N ASP A 161 18.16 -20.38 0.13
CA ASP A 161 18.82 -21.61 -0.24
C ASP A 161 17.88 -22.85 -0.14
N GLU A 162 16.65 -22.66 0.35
CA GLU A 162 15.62 -23.71 0.49
C GLU A 162 14.51 -23.62 -0.58
N ALA A 163 14.43 -22.52 -1.33
CA ALA A 163 13.36 -22.27 -2.30
C ALA A 163 13.84 -21.51 -3.54
#